data_79d568ed0954f4dd6fcd02e96e9ce705
#
_entry.id   79d568ed0954f4dd6fcd02e96e9ce705
#
_cell.length_a   1.000
_cell.length_b   1.000
_cell.length_c   1.000
_cell.angle_alpha   90.00
_cell.angle_beta   90.00
_cell.angle_gamma   90.00
#
_symmetry.space_group_name_H-M   'P 1'
#
loop_
_entity.id
_entity.type
_entity.pdbx_description
1 polymer ?
#
loop_
_entity_poly.entity_id
_entity_poly.type
_entity_poly.pdbx_seq_one_letter_code
_entity_poly.pdbx_strand_id
1 'polypeptide(L)'
;MPKHSKPNVVLVVDNPVRDLPGLVLLAMELAKQGARAFLVPMKLQIPEIYLCSPDYVLLPYARVNNEALIEDLVSRGVKVGVLETEGAVFEEDFFIHVKASTNKSIRNIVSHQFVWGSQAYRLSLEHNWYNQDQLFLTGSPRFDFYTSVFRSALWALEPQIDNYSKPLVLIVTGYTMANPRFHAAETELENQIKRYNYDRDFANKILSIHSTNLVKMIEITNELAKKFPQVTFILRPHPFENEKVYIEKLDLDEQSNLHVIRLGTIDQWISRASLLIHRGSTTSLEAAICNVPSLTPSWLPILSVDSRDRLSIEIPNMELLCSTIQRFVQENYKPTAEYTQLKEEILHQTYGALDGNNHKRVTKVIIESVDKYENSQASYIPSVDRRLAEWFLPTQTIRNVIRRILIELLHLPINTTLDKVKAFYQPIPWDNSEKRFTVDDVQKIIDAVVNHVEDFGNIRYQLKRGVFPQHRYLHGRTIVLETVD
;
A
#
# COMPACT_ATOMS: atom_id res chain seq x y z
N MET A 1 3.15 20.60 -37.79
CA MET A 1 3.28 19.36 -37.00
C MET A 1 2.29 19.44 -35.84
N PRO A 2 1.43 18.48 -35.58
CA PRO A 2 0.60 18.51 -34.38
C PRO A 2 1.53 18.54 -33.18
N LYS A 3 1.30 19.42 -32.20
CA LYS A 3 1.96 19.41 -30.90
C LYS A 3 1.75 18.02 -30.32
N HIS A 4 2.80 17.26 -30.06
CA HIS A 4 2.73 16.00 -29.36
C HIS A 4 1.93 16.20 -28.07
N SER A 5 0.82 15.50 -27.93
CA SER A 5 0.02 15.57 -26.71
C SER A 5 0.78 14.83 -25.63
N LYS A 6 0.90 15.46 -24.44
CA LYS A 6 1.52 14.82 -23.26
C LYS A 6 0.86 13.47 -23.02
N PRO A 7 1.61 12.37 -22.81
CA PRO A 7 1.02 11.07 -22.54
C PRO A 7 0.21 11.05 -21.25
N ASN A 8 -0.91 10.33 -21.26
CA ASN A 8 -1.81 10.19 -20.12
C ASN A 8 -1.48 8.90 -19.36
N VAL A 9 -0.96 9.01 -18.16
CA VAL A 9 -0.60 7.90 -17.29
C VAL A 9 -1.55 7.83 -16.11
N VAL A 10 -2.32 6.77 -16.00
CA VAL A 10 -3.25 6.54 -14.89
C VAL A 10 -2.61 5.67 -13.82
N LEU A 11 -2.63 6.14 -12.59
CA LEU A 11 -2.14 5.46 -11.40
C LEU A 11 -3.33 5.12 -10.49
N VAL A 12 -3.61 3.83 -10.30
CA VAL A 12 -4.73 3.38 -9.46
C VAL A 12 -4.27 3.25 -8.01
N VAL A 13 -4.92 4.01 -7.11
CA VAL A 13 -4.64 4.04 -5.67
C VAL A 13 -5.54 3.06 -4.94
N ASP A 14 -4.99 1.95 -4.41
CA ASP A 14 -5.75 0.95 -3.64
C ASP A 14 -6.02 1.41 -2.21
N ASN A 15 -4.98 1.65 -1.43
CA ASN A 15 -5.10 2.11 -0.06
C ASN A 15 -4.42 3.49 0.09
N PRO A 16 -5.19 4.60 0.17
CA PRO A 16 -4.61 5.94 0.27
C PRO A 16 -3.65 6.11 1.44
N VAL A 17 -3.96 5.53 2.60
CA VAL A 17 -3.09 5.65 3.79
C VAL A 17 -1.70 5.05 3.54
N ARG A 18 -1.64 3.95 2.79
CA ARG A 18 -0.40 3.22 2.52
C ARG A 18 0.28 3.64 1.21
N ASP A 19 -0.52 3.79 0.15
CA ASP A 19 0.00 3.80 -1.22
C ASP A 19 0.08 5.23 -1.81
N LEU A 20 -0.75 6.16 -1.29
CA LEU A 20 -0.88 7.50 -1.89
C LEU A 20 0.45 8.28 -1.90
N PRO A 21 1.26 8.32 -0.82
CA PRO A 21 2.50 9.08 -0.85
C PRO A 21 3.44 8.62 -1.96
N GLY A 22 3.65 7.30 -2.09
CA GLY A 22 4.51 6.73 -3.13
C GLY A 22 3.98 6.96 -4.55
N LEU A 23 2.65 6.90 -4.75
CA LEU A 23 2.04 7.15 -6.06
C LEU A 23 2.01 8.64 -6.40
N VAL A 24 1.89 9.55 -5.43
CA VAL A 24 2.06 11.00 -5.66
C VAL A 24 3.49 11.31 -6.07
N LEU A 25 4.48 10.74 -5.39
CA LEU A 25 5.89 10.89 -5.76
C LEU A 25 6.15 10.39 -7.19
N LEU A 26 5.59 9.23 -7.55
CA LEU A 26 5.65 8.71 -8.92
C LEU A 26 4.95 9.65 -9.92
N ALA A 27 3.78 10.21 -9.57
CA ALA A 27 3.06 11.17 -10.40
C ALA A 27 3.85 12.47 -10.60
N MET A 28 4.54 12.94 -9.55
CA MET A 28 5.43 14.11 -9.65
C MET A 28 6.58 13.87 -10.63
N GLU A 29 7.22 12.70 -10.56
CA GLU A 29 8.32 12.37 -11.48
C GLU A 29 7.82 12.17 -12.92
N LEU A 30 6.65 11.53 -13.13
CA LEU A 30 6.01 11.43 -14.44
C LEU A 30 5.69 12.79 -15.03
N ALA A 31 5.14 13.70 -14.22
CA ALA A 31 4.84 15.07 -14.65
C ALA A 31 6.12 15.85 -15.00
N LYS A 32 7.20 15.68 -14.25
CA LYS A 32 8.53 16.23 -14.52
C LYS A 32 9.09 15.74 -15.86
N GLN A 33 8.79 14.48 -16.24
CA GLN A 33 9.13 13.90 -17.54
C GLN A 33 8.13 14.26 -18.67
N GLY A 34 7.20 15.16 -18.42
CA GLY A 34 6.27 15.70 -19.42
C GLY A 34 4.97 14.93 -19.60
N ALA A 35 4.68 13.92 -18.78
CA ALA A 35 3.40 13.21 -18.80
C ALA A 35 2.31 13.96 -18.03
N ARG A 36 1.05 13.62 -18.27
CA ARG A 36 -0.08 13.89 -17.37
C ARG A 36 -0.32 12.68 -16.49
N ALA A 37 -0.16 12.83 -15.19
CA ALA A 37 -0.40 11.76 -14.24
C ALA A 37 -1.79 11.89 -13.58
N PHE A 38 -2.56 10.81 -13.62
CA PHE A 38 -3.91 10.75 -13.08
C PHE A 38 -3.94 9.79 -11.89
N LEU A 39 -4.25 10.30 -10.71
CA LEU A 39 -4.46 9.49 -9.51
C LEU A 39 -5.94 9.11 -9.41
N VAL A 40 -6.24 7.82 -9.52
CA VAL A 40 -7.61 7.29 -9.57
C VAL A 40 -7.88 6.40 -8.37
N PRO A 41 -8.92 6.68 -7.55
CA PRO A 41 -9.29 5.79 -6.46
C PRO A 41 -9.76 4.44 -6.96
N MET A 42 -9.27 3.36 -6.37
CA MET A 42 -9.57 1.99 -6.79
C MET A 42 -11.08 1.69 -6.83
N LYS A 43 -11.86 2.23 -5.91
CA LYS A 43 -13.31 2.00 -5.86
C LYS A 43 -14.05 2.42 -7.12
N LEU A 44 -13.53 3.44 -7.82
CA LEU A 44 -14.14 4.02 -9.03
C LEU A 44 -13.26 3.85 -10.26
N GLN A 45 -12.24 3.00 -10.16
CA GLN A 45 -11.19 2.87 -11.17
C GLN A 45 -11.74 2.66 -12.59
N ILE A 46 -12.74 1.81 -12.78
CA ILE A 46 -13.18 1.42 -14.12
C ILE A 46 -13.73 2.62 -14.91
N PRO A 47 -14.79 3.29 -14.48
CA PRO A 47 -15.30 4.41 -15.27
C PRO A 47 -14.29 5.57 -15.36
N GLU A 48 -13.55 5.85 -14.29
CA GLU A 48 -12.60 6.96 -14.28
C GLU A 48 -11.37 6.71 -15.16
N ILE A 49 -10.87 5.48 -15.24
CA ILE A 49 -9.78 5.10 -16.17
C ILE A 49 -10.18 5.42 -17.61
N TYR A 50 -11.36 4.99 -18.06
CA TYR A 50 -11.81 5.24 -19.44
C TYR A 50 -11.98 6.73 -19.73
N LEU A 51 -12.40 7.51 -18.76
CA LEU A 51 -12.55 8.95 -18.92
C LEU A 51 -11.20 9.69 -19.06
N CYS A 52 -10.12 9.15 -18.50
CA CYS A 52 -8.78 9.70 -18.64
C CYS A 52 -8.17 9.51 -20.04
N SER A 53 -8.74 8.66 -20.90
CA SER A 53 -8.15 8.28 -22.19
C SER A 53 -6.66 7.94 -22.05
N PRO A 54 -6.32 6.89 -21.27
CA PRO A 54 -4.95 6.62 -20.89
C PRO A 54 -4.13 6.02 -22.05
N ASP A 55 -2.86 6.40 -22.11
CA ASP A 55 -1.84 5.70 -22.89
C ASP A 55 -1.23 4.55 -22.06
N TYR A 56 -1.20 4.74 -20.74
CA TYR A 56 -0.70 3.79 -19.77
C TYR A 56 -1.55 3.72 -18.51
N VAL A 57 -1.77 2.53 -17.96
CA VAL A 57 -2.45 2.32 -16.68
C VAL A 57 -1.56 1.49 -15.76
N LEU A 58 -1.24 2.03 -14.58
CA LEU A 58 -0.56 1.31 -13.51
C LEU A 58 -1.59 0.79 -12.50
N LEU A 59 -1.71 -0.52 -12.39
CA LEU A 59 -2.62 -1.20 -11.49
C LEU A 59 -1.89 -1.66 -10.21
N PRO A 60 -2.59 -1.73 -9.07
CA PRO A 60 -2.03 -2.19 -7.81
C PRO A 60 -1.81 -3.70 -7.75
N TYR A 61 -2.41 -4.47 -8.63
CA TYR A 61 -2.27 -5.92 -8.78
C TYR A 61 -2.91 -6.42 -10.09
N ALA A 62 -2.55 -7.66 -10.48
CA ALA A 62 -3.25 -8.43 -11.51
C ALA A 62 -3.83 -9.69 -10.86
N ARG A 63 -5.16 -9.75 -10.74
CA ARG A 63 -5.89 -10.85 -10.11
C ARG A 63 -7.19 -11.12 -10.89
N VAL A 64 -7.85 -12.24 -10.59
CA VAL A 64 -9.12 -12.64 -11.24
C VAL A 64 -10.17 -11.52 -11.25
N ASN A 65 -10.24 -10.71 -10.19
CA ASN A 65 -11.22 -9.64 -10.06
C ASN A 65 -11.00 -8.42 -10.99
N ASN A 66 -9.81 -8.26 -11.58
CA ASN A 66 -9.53 -7.20 -12.55
C ASN A 66 -9.03 -7.71 -13.92
N GLU A 67 -9.13 -9.02 -14.15
CA GLU A 67 -8.74 -9.67 -15.40
C GLU A 67 -9.40 -9.03 -16.61
N ALA A 68 -10.73 -8.94 -16.60
CA ALA A 68 -11.47 -8.39 -17.73
C ALA A 68 -11.19 -6.89 -17.97
N LEU A 69 -10.83 -6.12 -16.93
CA LEU A 69 -10.35 -4.74 -17.10
C LEU A 69 -9.01 -4.73 -17.85
N ILE A 70 -8.08 -5.59 -17.47
CA ILE A 70 -6.76 -5.69 -18.11
C ILE A 70 -6.92 -6.09 -19.56
N GLU A 71 -7.72 -7.13 -19.86
CA GLU A 71 -8.00 -7.58 -21.22
C GLU A 71 -8.61 -6.48 -22.08
N ASP A 72 -9.60 -5.74 -21.55
CA ASP A 72 -10.26 -4.68 -22.29
C ASP A 72 -9.29 -3.51 -22.58
N LEU A 73 -8.50 -3.07 -21.60
CA LEU A 73 -7.51 -2.01 -21.79
C LEU A 73 -6.47 -2.41 -22.85
N VAL A 74 -5.90 -3.60 -22.73
CA VAL A 74 -4.90 -4.10 -23.68
C VAL A 74 -5.47 -4.26 -25.08
N SER A 75 -6.72 -4.75 -25.22
CA SER A 75 -7.41 -4.88 -26.52
C SER A 75 -7.60 -3.53 -27.24
N ARG A 76 -7.60 -2.42 -26.47
CA ARG A 76 -7.70 -1.06 -26.97
C ARG A 76 -6.33 -0.41 -27.23
N GLY A 77 -5.25 -1.16 -27.03
CA GLY A 77 -3.89 -0.66 -27.22
C GLY A 77 -3.32 0.10 -26.02
N VAL A 78 -4.03 0.14 -24.90
CA VAL A 78 -3.51 0.75 -23.65
C VAL A 78 -2.43 -0.15 -23.05
N LYS A 79 -1.29 0.42 -22.69
CA LYS A 79 -0.26 -0.31 -21.95
C LYS A 79 -0.68 -0.49 -20.48
N VAL A 80 -0.52 -1.68 -19.97
CA VAL A 80 -0.87 -2.01 -18.58
C VAL A 80 0.38 -2.46 -17.83
N GLY A 81 0.71 -1.72 -16.77
CA GLY A 81 1.72 -2.11 -15.78
C GLY A 81 1.07 -2.55 -14.48
N VAL A 82 1.76 -3.39 -13.75
CA VAL A 82 1.36 -3.84 -12.41
C VAL A 82 2.49 -3.56 -11.43
N LEU A 83 2.19 -2.76 -10.40
CA LEU A 83 3.05 -2.54 -9.24
C LEU A 83 2.31 -3.07 -8.01
N GLU A 84 2.67 -4.26 -7.57
CA GLU A 84 2.00 -4.92 -6.45
C GLU A 84 2.07 -4.08 -5.17
N THR A 85 0.93 -3.90 -4.52
CA THR A 85 0.86 -3.20 -3.22
C THR A 85 1.35 -4.05 -2.05
N GLU A 86 1.40 -5.38 -2.25
CA GLU A 86 1.89 -6.39 -1.32
C GLU A 86 2.90 -7.29 -2.04
N GLY A 87 3.96 -6.68 -2.54
CA GLY A 87 4.95 -7.33 -3.42
C GLY A 87 6.13 -7.96 -2.70
N ALA A 88 6.20 -7.90 -1.37
CA ALA A 88 7.26 -8.51 -0.60
C ALA A 88 7.13 -10.04 -0.51
N VAL A 89 8.25 -10.73 -0.58
CA VAL A 89 8.32 -12.17 -0.31
C VAL A 89 8.88 -12.34 1.10
N PHE A 90 8.05 -12.84 2.01
CA PHE A 90 8.47 -13.16 3.37
C PHE A 90 8.69 -14.66 3.53
N GLU A 91 7.84 -15.46 2.90
CA GLU A 91 7.86 -16.92 2.87
C GLU A 91 7.57 -17.38 1.44
N GLU A 92 8.49 -18.11 0.81
CA GLU A 92 8.42 -18.46 -0.62
C GLU A 92 7.18 -19.29 -0.94
N ASP A 93 6.90 -20.34 -0.17
CA ASP A 93 5.77 -21.25 -0.43
C ASP A 93 4.43 -20.51 -0.38
N PHE A 94 4.27 -19.61 0.59
CA PHE A 94 3.06 -18.79 0.68
C PHE A 94 2.94 -17.82 -0.49
N PHE A 95 4.03 -17.17 -0.88
CA PHE A 95 4.07 -16.27 -2.03
C PHE A 95 3.73 -17.02 -3.32
N ILE A 96 4.31 -18.21 -3.53
CA ILE A 96 4.02 -19.07 -4.68
C ILE A 96 2.54 -19.45 -4.71
N HIS A 97 1.98 -19.87 -3.57
CA HIS A 97 0.57 -20.23 -3.44
C HIS A 97 -0.36 -19.06 -3.82
N VAL A 98 -0.12 -17.88 -3.28
CA VAL A 98 -0.91 -16.68 -3.57
C VAL A 98 -0.80 -16.29 -5.04
N LYS A 99 0.41 -16.34 -5.61
CA LYS A 99 0.63 -15.99 -7.03
C LYS A 99 0.08 -17.04 -7.99
N ALA A 100 0.04 -18.32 -7.62
CA ALA A 100 -0.54 -19.37 -8.44
C ALA A 100 -2.04 -19.15 -8.72
N SER A 101 -2.76 -18.43 -7.85
CA SER A 101 -4.17 -18.08 -8.04
C SER A 101 -4.44 -17.06 -9.15
N THR A 102 -3.40 -16.41 -9.69
CA THR A 102 -3.54 -15.46 -10.80
C THR A 102 -3.54 -16.21 -12.14
N ASN A 103 -4.51 -15.90 -13.00
CA ASN A 103 -4.62 -16.55 -14.31
C ASN A 103 -3.39 -16.26 -15.19
N LYS A 104 -2.83 -17.29 -15.83
CA LYS A 104 -1.66 -17.18 -16.69
C LYS A 104 -1.93 -16.30 -17.91
N SER A 105 -3.16 -16.29 -18.44
CA SER A 105 -3.53 -15.45 -19.58
C SER A 105 -3.33 -13.97 -19.33
N ILE A 106 -3.67 -13.50 -18.11
CA ILE A 106 -3.52 -12.09 -17.72
C ILE A 106 -2.05 -11.70 -17.67
N ARG A 107 -1.21 -12.57 -17.14
CA ARG A 107 0.23 -12.31 -17.01
C ARG A 107 0.89 -12.12 -18.36
N ASN A 108 0.47 -12.89 -19.37
CA ASN A 108 1.02 -12.80 -20.72
C ASN A 108 0.70 -11.48 -21.42
N ILE A 109 -0.41 -10.82 -21.06
CA ILE A 109 -0.86 -9.58 -21.73
C ILE A 109 -0.47 -8.31 -20.98
N VAL A 110 -0.05 -8.41 -19.70
CA VAL A 110 0.48 -7.27 -18.93
C VAL A 110 1.78 -6.81 -19.58
N SER A 111 1.89 -5.51 -19.85
CA SER A 111 3.09 -4.94 -20.49
C SER A 111 4.30 -4.93 -19.56
N HIS A 112 4.09 -4.58 -18.28
CA HIS A 112 5.17 -4.46 -17.31
C HIS A 112 4.71 -4.97 -15.95
N GLN A 113 5.51 -5.85 -15.34
CA GLN A 113 5.40 -6.24 -13.94
C GLN A 113 6.56 -5.66 -13.16
N PHE A 114 6.26 -4.73 -12.27
CA PHE A 114 7.23 -4.14 -11.37
C PHE A 114 7.32 -4.97 -10.09
N VAL A 115 8.50 -5.45 -9.78
CA VAL A 115 8.75 -6.24 -8.56
C VAL A 115 9.61 -5.46 -7.57
N TRP A 116 9.37 -5.70 -6.29
CA TRP A 116 10.05 -4.96 -5.25
C TRP A 116 11.50 -5.40 -5.09
N GLY A 117 11.73 -6.69 -4.83
CA GLY A 117 13.03 -7.26 -4.51
C GLY A 117 13.46 -8.38 -5.45
N SER A 118 14.72 -8.76 -5.32
CA SER A 118 15.36 -9.78 -6.18
C SER A 118 14.73 -11.17 -6.00
N GLN A 119 14.18 -11.48 -4.83
CA GLN A 119 13.50 -12.75 -4.58
C GLN A 119 12.21 -12.88 -5.39
N ALA A 120 11.37 -11.83 -5.41
CA ALA A 120 10.16 -11.81 -6.24
C ALA A 120 10.50 -11.88 -7.74
N TYR A 121 11.60 -11.25 -8.16
CA TYR A 121 12.10 -11.31 -9.53
C TYR A 121 12.51 -12.74 -9.91
N ARG A 122 13.34 -13.38 -9.08
CA ARG A 122 13.81 -14.77 -9.28
C ARG A 122 12.62 -15.74 -9.36
N LEU A 123 11.74 -15.74 -8.36
CA LEU A 123 10.56 -16.62 -8.33
C LEU A 123 9.64 -16.43 -9.55
N SER A 124 9.48 -15.18 -10.01
CA SER A 124 8.65 -14.90 -11.19
C SER A 124 9.20 -15.53 -12.46
N LEU A 125 10.52 -15.59 -12.61
CA LEU A 125 11.19 -16.28 -13.75
C LEU A 125 11.16 -17.80 -13.58
N GLU A 126 11.54 -18.33 -12.42
CA GLU A 126 11.59 -19.77 -12.13
C GLU A 126 10.23 -20.46 -12.34
N HIS A 127 9.15 -19.78 -11.97
CA HIS A 127 7.79 -20.29 -12.17
C HIS A 127 7.17 -19.90 -13.53
N ASN A 128 7.92 -19.24 -14.40
CA ASN A 128 7.44 -18.77 -15.72
C ASN A 128 6.15 -17.95 -15.62
N TRP A 129 6.04 -17.08 -14.60
CA TRP A 129 4.86 -16.22 -14.43
C TRP A 129 4.87 -15.04 -15.41
N TYR A 130 6.05 -14.53 -15.73
CA TYR A 130 6.27 -13.42 -16.65
C TYR A 130 7.48 -13.73 -17.54
N ASN A 131 7.51 -13.17 -18.75
CA ASN A 131 8.71 -13.16 -19.56
C ASN A 131 9.71 -12.11 -19.02
N GLN A 132 10.97 -12.29 -19.33
CA GLN A 132 12.04 -11.41 -18.84
C GLN A 132 11.87 -9.95 -19.29
N ASP A 133 11.31 -9.70 -20.48
CA ASP A 133 11.04 -8.39 -21.05
C ASP A 133 9.84 -7.67 -20.40
N GLN A 134 8.99 -8.41 -19.69
CA GLN A 134 7.87 -7.86 -18.91
C GLN A 134 8.24 -7.55 -17.46
N LEU A 135 9.38 -8.03 -16.96
CA LEU A 135 9.71 -8.06 -15.53
C LEU A 135 10.78 -7.02 -15.19
N PHE A 136 10.45 -6.10 -14.29
CA PHE A 136 11.33 -4.99 -13.90
C PHE A 136 11.56 -4.96 -12.38
N LEU A 137 12.83 -5.11 -11.97
CA LEU A 137 13.24 -4.95 -10.59
C LEU A 137 13.44 -3.46 -10.28
N THR A 138 12.39 -2.82 -9.78
CA THR A 138 12.37 -1.37 -9.55
C THR A 138 12.31 -0.98 -8.08
N GLY A 139 11.91 -1.90 -7.20
CA GLY A 139 11.40 -1.53 -5.89
C GLY A 139 10.00 -0.90 -6.00
N SER A 140 9.51 -0.37 -4.90
CA SER A 140 8.24 0.39 -4.87
C SER A 140 8.49 1.83 -4.42
N PRO A 141 7.90 2.84 -5.10
CA PRO A 141 8.01 4.26 -4.72
C PRO A 141 7.61 4.56 -3.27
N ARG A 142 6.77 3.72 -2.67
CA ARG A 142 6.41 3.81 -1.25
C ARG A 142 7.65 3.80 -0.36
N PHE A 143 8.64 2.95 -0.66
CA PHE A 143 9.84 2.79 0.16
C PHE A 143 10.87 3.91 -0.03
N ASP A 144 10.69 4.79 -0.99
CA ASP A 144 11.53 5.99 -1.10
C ASP A 144 11.40 6.89 0.13
N PHE A 145 10.18 6.98 0.71
CA PHE A 145 9.93 7.75 1.94
C PHE A 145 10.61 7.20 3.20
N TYR A 146 11.02 5.95 3.20
CA TYR A 146 11.77 5.36 4.31
C TYR A 146 13.26 5.74 4.30
N THR A 147 13.75 6.25 3.17
CA THR A 147 15.17 6.62 3.00
C THR A 147 15.48 7.99 3.63
N SER A 148 16.77 8.24 3.85
CA SER A 148 17.21 9.55 4.39
C SER A 148 16.87 10.71 3.47
N VAL A 149 16.78 10.49 2.16
CA VAL A 149 16.46 11.51 1.14
C VAL A 149 15.07 12.12 1.36
N PHE A 150 14.08 11.26 1.69
CA PHE A 150 12.68 11.68 1.84
C PHE A 150 12.21 11.77 3.29
N ARG A 151 13.08 11.51 4.26
CA ARG A 151 12.70 11.44 5.69
C ARG A 151 12.08 12.75 6.19
N SER A 152 12.64 13.90 5.84
CA SER A 152 12.09 15.19 6.24
C SER A 152 10.71 15.44 5.63
N ALA A 153 10.50 15.05 4.37
CA ALA A 153 9.19 15.11 3.73
C ALA A 153 8.18 14.18 4.43
N LEU A 154 8.59 12.94 4.76
CA LEU A 154 7.75 12.01 5.52
C LEU A 154 7.32 12.59 6.88
N TRP A 155 8.24 13.24 7.59
CA TRP A 155 7.95 13.85 8.89
C TRP A 155 7.00 15.04 8.76
N ALA A 156 7.13 15.85 7.72
CA ALA A 156 6.24 16.97 7.46
C ALA A 156 4.78 16.55 7.17
N LEU A 157 4.55 15.31 6.76
CA LEU A 157 3.19 14.79 6.54
C LEU A 157 2.40 14.61 7.83
N GLU A 158 3.05 14.37 8.98
CA GLU A 158 2.37 14.23 10.27
C GLU A 158 3.20 14.79 11.42
N PRO A 159 3.28 16.15 11.53
CA PRO A 159 4.11 16.81 12.53
C PRO A 159 3.59 16.61 13.96
N GLN A 160 2.31 16.24 14.15
CA GLN A 160 1.74 15.99 15.47
C GLN A 160 2.42 14.83 16.21
N ILE A 161 3.11 13.92 15.48
CA ILE A 161 3.88 12.84 16.09
C ILE A 161 5.05 13.40 16.94
N ASP A 162 5.57 14.56 16.58
CA ASP A 162 6.68 15.18 17.31
C ASP A 162 6.28 15.73 18.70
N ASN A 163 4.98 15.76 19.02
CA ASN A 163 4.48 16.10 20.35
C ASN A 163 4.71 14.98 21.40
N TYR A 164 5.06 13.77 20.94
CA TYR A 164 5.35 12.66 21.85
C TYR A 164 6.82 12.68 22.27
N SER A 165 7.03 12.57 23.57
CA SER A 165 8.37 12.63 24.17
C SER A 165 9.26 11.46 23.72
N LYS A 166 10.56 11.71 23.62
CA LYS A 166 11.56 10.66 23.38
C LYS A 166 12.26 10.31 24.69
N PRO A 167 12.74 9.07 24.88
CA PRO A 167 12.73 7.98 23.89
C PRO A 167 11.34 7.39 23.68
N LEU A 168 11.03 7.03 22.41
CA LEU A 168 9.75 6.49 21.99
C LEU A 168 9.91 5.01 21.60
N VAL A 169 9.14 4.15 22.26
CA VAL A 169 9.06 2.71 21.95
C VAL A 169 7.73 2.44 21.25
N LEU A 170 7.81 1.95 20.03
CA LEU A 170 6.64 1.58 19.22
C LEU A 170 6.32 0.11 19.46
N ILE A 171 5.08 -0.20 19.84
CA ILE A 171 4.56 -1.56 19.97
C ILE A 171 3.53 -1.77 18.88
N VAL A 172 3.73 -2.76 18.02
CA VAL A 172 2.80 -3.07 16.94
C VAL A 172 2.19 -4.46 17.13
N THR A 173 0.91 -4.55 16.82
CA THR A 173 0.13 -5.79 16.89
C THR A 173 -0.42 -6.20 15.54
N GLY A 174 -0.86 -7.46 15.42
CA GLY A 174 -1.39 -8.02 14.17
C GLY A 174 -2.32 -9.20 14.43
N TYR A 175 -3.11 -9.13 15.51
CA TYR A 175 -3.95 -10.25 16.00
C TYR A 175 -5.37 -10.18 15.43
N THR A 176 -5.48 -9.94 14.12
CA THR A 176 -6.74 -9.67 13.42
C THR A 176 -7.78 -10.77 13.51
N MET A 177 -7.37 -12.05 13.67
CA MET A 177 -8.32 -13.15 13.85
C MET A 177 -8.94 -13.15 15.25
N ALA A 178 -8.19 -12.74 16.28
CA ALA A 178 -8.68 -12.71 17.65
C ALA A 178 -9.39 -11.40 18.02
N ASN A 179 -9.03 -10.31 17.33
CA ASN A 179 -9.52 -8.96 17.59
C ASN A 179 -9.91 -8.23 16.28
N PRO A 180 -10.82 -8.78 15.47
CA PRO A 180 -11.19 -8.14 14.21
C PRO A 180 -11.99 -6.86 14.41
N ARG A 181 -11.74 -5.84 13.58
CA ARG A 181 -12.39 -4.53 13.67
C ARG A 181 -13.83 -4.52 13.17
N PHE A 182 -14.14 -5.29 12.13
CA PHE A 182 -15.39 -5.16 11.36
C PHE A 182 -16.36 -6.32 11.57
N HIS A 183 -15.94 -7.39 12.20
CA HIS A 183 -16.71 -8.62 12.39
C HIS A 183 -16.47 -9.19 13.78
N ALA A 184 -17.27 -10.18 14.18
CA ALA A 184 -16.94 -11.03 15.30
C ALA A 184 -15.79 -12.00 14.91
N ALA A 185 -15.04 -12.50 15.89
CA ALA A 185 -13.88 -13.40 15.64
C ALA A 185 -14.28 -14.68 14.88
N GLU A 186 -15.46 -15.22 15.17
CA GLU A 186 -16.00 -16.40 14.48
C GLU A 186 -16.28 -16.13 13.00
N THR A 187 -16.81 -14.94 12.68
CA THR A 187 -17.06 -14.53 11.30
C THR A 187 -15.74 -14.30 10.57
N GLU A 188 -14.75 -13.71 11.23
CA GLU A 188 -13.42 -13.51 10.64
C GLU A 188 -12.73 -14.84 10.37
N LEU A 189 -12.85 -15.82 11.27
CA LEU A 189 -12.34 -17.18 11.06
C LEU A 189 -12.90 -17.82 9.78
N GLU A 190 -14.23 -17.77 9.59
CA GLU A 190 -14.87 -18.32 8.39
C GLU A 190 -14.45 -17.55 7.11
N ASN A 191 -14.30 -16.24 7.20
CA ASN A 191 -13.81 -15.42 6.10
C ASN A 191 -12.38 -15.80 5.69
N GLN A 192 -11.49 -16.04 6.64
CA GLN A 192 -10.11 -16.43 6.39
C GLN A 192 -10.02 -17.84 5.77
N ILE A 193 -10.79 -18.81 6.30
CA ILE A 193 -10.90 -20.15 5.72
C ILE A 193 -11.32 -20.06 4.25
N LYS A 194 -12.38 -19.30 3.95
CA LYS A 194 -12.90 -19.14 2.59
C LYS A 194 -11.93 -18.41 1.67
N ARG A 195 -11.29 -17.35 2.16
CA ARG A 195 -10.41 -16.49 1.37
C ARG A 195 -9.11 -17.15 0.97
N TYR A 196 -8.51 -17.90 1.90
CA TYR A 196 -7.20 -18.53 1.72
C TYR A 196 -7.26 -20.03 1.53
N ASN A 197 -8.47 -20.60 1.52
CA ASN A 197 -8.69 -22.04 1.44
C ASN A 197 -7.94 -22.83 2.55
N TYR A 198 -7.92 -22.25 3.76
CA TYR A 198 -7.32 -22.91 4.91
C TYR A 198 -8.16 -24.10 5.35
N ASP A 199 -7.48 -25.14 5.80
CA ASP A 199 -8.13 -26.14 6.61
C ASP A 199 -8.54 -25.56 7.98
N ARG A 200 -9.62 -26.09 8.58
CA ARG A 200 -10.21 -25.54 9.81
C ARG A 200 -9.27 -25.66 11.01
N ASP A 201 -8.52 -26.74 11.13
CA ASP A 201 -7.60 -26.93 12.25
C ASP A 201 -6.42 -25.95 12.18
N PHE A 202 -5.92 -25.70 10.98
CA PHE A 202 -4.91 -24.66 10.75
C PHE A 202 -5.43 -23.27 11.09
N ALA A 203 -6.66 -22.93 10.66
CA ALA A 203 -7.27 -21.64 10.97
C ALA A 203 -7.51 -21.47 12.49
N ASN A 204 -7.96 -22.54 13.19
CA ASN A 204 -8.10 -22.54 14.63
C ASN A 204 -6.76 -22.39 15.36
N LYS A 205 -5.67 -22.97 14.84
CA LYS A 205 -4.33 -22.78 15.36
C LYS A 205 -3.91 -21.31 15.29
N ILE A 206 -4.14 -20.63 14.15
CA ILE A 206 -3.87 -19.20 14.00
C ILE A 206 -4.68 -18.39 15.01
N LEU A 207 -5.98 -18.66 15.14
CA LEU A 207 -6.86 -17.98 16.10
C LEU A 207 -6.34 -18.13 17.54
N SER A 208 -5.92 -19.34 17.94
CA SER A 208 -5.36 -19.61 19.27
C SER A 208 -4.08 -18.83 19.53
N ILE A 209 -3.16 -18.77 18.53
CA ILE A 209 -1.93 -18.00 18.61
C ILE A 209 -2.25 -16.50 18.76
N HIS A 210 -3.13 -15.96 17.92
CA HIS A 210 -3.52 -14.55 17.97
C HIS A 210 -4.19 -14.21 19.30
N SER A 211 -5.05 -15.07 19.84
CA SER A 211 -5.72 -14.85 21.12
C SER A 211 -4.72 -14.82 22.29
N THR A 212 -3.77 -15.75 22.30
CA THR A 212 -2.72 -15.79 23.30
C THR A 212 -1.85 -14.53 23.23
N ASN A 213 -1.40 -14.17 22.03
CA ASN A 213 -0.52 -13.04 21.85
C ASN A 213 -1.21 -11.70 22.15
N LEU A 214 -2.49 -11.54 21.83
CA LEU A 214 -3.27 -10.35 22.18
C LEU A 214 -3.25 -10.08 23.68
N VAL A 215 -3.58 -11.11 24.49
CA VAL A 215 -3.59 -10.99 25.94
C VAL A 215 -2.20 -10.69 26.49
N LYS A 216 -1.21 -11.47 26.03
CA LYS A 216 0.17 -11.33 26.52
C LYS A 216 0.82 -10.00 26.13
N MET A 217 0.56 -9.47 24.92
CA MET A 217 1.10 -8.15 24.54
C MET A 217 0.47 -7.02 25.32
N ILE A 218 -0.78 -7.12 25.74
CA ILE A 218 -1.41 -6.16 26.65
C ILE A 218 -0.71 -6.20 28.02
N GLU A 219 -0.50 -7.40 28.60
CA GLU A 219 0.22 -7.58 29.86
C GLU A 219 1.65 -6.98 29.78
N ILE A 220 2.41 -7.33 28.73
CA ILE A 220 3.76 -6.81 28.49
C ILE A 220 3.74 -5.27 28.40
N THR A 221 2.79 -4.71 27.66
CA THR A 221 2.71 -3.25 27.46
C THR A 221 2.46 -2.52 28.76
N ASN A 222 1.51 -2.98 29.59
CA ASN A 222 1.24 -2.41 30.92
C ASN A 222 2.46 -2.48 31.83
N GLU A 223 3.12 -3.64 31.88
CA GLU A 223 4.33 -3.80 32.71
C GLU A 223 5.47 -2.89 32.28
N LEU A 224 5.70 -2.76 30.97
CA LEU A 224 6.73 -1.87 30.43
C LEU A 224 6.44 -0.40 30.71
N ALA A 225 5.20 0.07 30.51
CA ALA A 225 4.82 1.45 30.78
C ALA A 225 5.00 1.81 32.26
N LYS A 226 4.61 0.91 33.15
CA LYS A 226 4.80 1.08 34.60
C LYS A 226 6.28 1.09 35.01
N LYS A 227 7.10 0.24 34.40
CA LYS A 227 8.52 0.10 34.75
C LYS A 227 9.41 1.23 34.21
N PHE A 228 9.00 1.84 33.07
CA PHE A 228 9.77 2.88 32.40
C PHE A 228 8.97 4.18 32.22
N PRO A 229 8.63 4.91 33.29
CA PRO A 229 7.79 6.12 33.19
C PRO A 229 8.43 7.24 32.35
N GLN A 230 9.76 7.20 32.14
CA GLN A 230 10.50 8.15 31.31
C GLN A 230 10.49 7.81 29.80
N VAL A 231 9.91 6.67 29.41
CA VAL A 231 9.82 6.21 28.03
C VAL A 231 8.39 6.36 27.55
N THR A 232 8.18 6.92 26.38
CA THR A 232 6.84 6.96 25.76
C THR A 232 6.59 5.67 25.01
N PHE A 233 5.54 4.96 25.37
CA PHE A 233 5.07 3.75 24.70
C PHE A 233 3.88 4.07 23.82
N ILE A 234 4.00 3.76 22.54
CA ILE A 234 2.92 3.89 21.55
C ILE A 234 2.50 2.49 21.12
N LEU A 235 1.32 2.06 21.53
CA LEU A 235 0.70 0.85 20.99
C LEU A 235 -0.10 1.22 19.74
N ARG A 236 0.27 0.60 18.63
CA ARG A 236 -0.36 0.81 17.34
C ARG A 236 -0.99 -0.48 16.83
N PRO A 237 -2.32 -0.63 16.96
CA PRO A 237 -3.02 -1.80 16.45
C PRO A 237 -2.95 -1.87 14.92
N HIS A 238 -2.96 -3.08 14.37
CA HIS A 238 -3.13 -3.27 12.94
C HIS A 238 -4.42 -2.57 12.45
N PRO A 239 -4.48 -2.02 11.24
CA PRO A 239 -5.68 -1.34 10.71
C PRO A 239 -6.98 -2.15 10.80
N PHE A 240 -6.88 -3.48 10.74
CA PHE A 240 -8.02 -4.41 10.85
C PHE A 240 -8.26 -4.94 12.27
N GLU A 241 -7.57 -4.43 13.28
CA GLU A 241 -7.86 -4.73 14.69
C GLU A 241 -8.81 -3.70 15.32
N ASN A 242 -9.60 -4.13 16.28
CA ASN A 242 -10.45 -3.27 17.08
C ASN A 242 -9.63 -2.59 18.20
N GLU A 243 -9.41 -1.29 18.09
CA GLU A 243 -8.63 -0.52 19.06
C GLU A 243 -9.29 -0.43 20.44
N LYS A 244 -10.62 -0.55 20.53
CA LYS A 244 -11.35 -0.46 21.80
C LYS A 244 -10.88 -1.52 22.80
N VAL A 245 -10.53 -2.73 22.31
CA VAL A 245 -10.02 -3.79 23.18
C VAL A 245 -8.73 -3.37 23.87
N TYR A 246 -7.86 -2.63 23.21
CA TYR A 246 -6.63 -2.10 23.79
C TYR A 246 -6.91 -0.95 24.76
N ILE A 247 -7.79 -0.02 24.37
CA ILE A 247 -8.17 1.12 25.22
C ILE A 247 -8.81 0.65 26.53
N GLU A 248 -9.62 -0.41 26.49
CA GLU A 248 -10.33 -0.95 27.66
C GLU A 248 -9.43 -1.79 28.59
N LYS A 249 -8.35 -2.40 28.06
CA LYS A 249 -7.52 -3.37 28.80
C LYS A 249 -6.14 -2.84 29.18
N LEU A 250 -5.72 -1.72 28.62
CA LEU A 250 -4.47 -1.06 29.01
C LEU A 250 -4.73 -0.07 30.14
N ASP A 251 -3.76 0.08 31.02
CA ASP A 251 -3.82 0.97 32.19
C ASP A 251 -3.57 2.44 31.80
N LEU A 252 -4.33 2.95 30.79
CA LEU A 252 -4.11 4.27 30.20
C LEU A 252 -4.32 5.42 31.17
N ASP A 253 -5.26 5.27 32.09
CA ASP A 253 -5.57 6.30 33.11
C ASP A 253 -4.48 6.39 34.18
N GLU A 254 -3.73 5.29 34.40
CA GLU A 254 -2.66 5.22 35.38
C GLU A 254 -1.28 5.58 34.80
N GLN A 255 -1.12 5.43 33.46
CA GLN A 255 0.16 5.53 32.75
C GLN A 255 0.15 6.67 31.72
N SER A 256 0.56 7.86 32.12
CA SER A 256 0.61 9.04 31.23
C SER A 256 1.60 8.90 30.06
N ASN A 257 2.47 7.89 30.09
CA ASN A 257 3.48 7.59 29.07
C ASN A 257 3.05 6.48 28.10
N LEU A 258 1.79 5.98 28.19
CA LEU A 258 1.25 4.93 27.35
C LEU A 258 0.08 5.46 26.51
N HIS A 259 0.13 5.22 25.20
CA HIS A 259 -0.88 5.69 24.27
C HIS A 259 -1.27 4.64 23.24
N VAL A 260 -2.56 4.54 22.93
CA VAL A 260 -3.10 3.75 21.81
C VAL A 260 -3.43 4.70 20.65
N ILE A 261 -2.75 4.57 19.51
CA ILE A 261 -2.81 5.60 18.47
C ILE A 261 -2.99 4.98 17.08
N ARG A 262 -3.85 5.61 16.28
CA ARG A 262 -4.03 5.35 14.83
C ARG A 262 -3.60 6.52 13.95
N LEU A 263 -3.22 7.65 14.52
CA LEU A 263 -2.78 8.83 13.78
C LEU A 263 -1.63 8.48 12.83
N GLY A 264 -1.67 9.01 11.62
CA GLY A 264 -0.61 8.87 10.63
C GLY A 264 -0.39 7.45 10.12
N THR A 265 0.72 7.25 9.43
CA THR A 265 1.13 5.96 8.85
C THR A 265 2.21 5.29 9.71
N ILE A 266 2.43 3.99 9.49
CA ILE A 266 3.40 3.23 10.29
C ILE A 266 4.84 3.71 10.07
N ASP A 267 5.21 4.08 8.85
CA ASP A 267 6.51 4.63 8.47
C ASP A 267 6.83 5.96 9.20
N GLN A 268 5.83 6.83 9.37
CA GLN A 268 5.96 8.07 10.12
C GLN A 268 6.32 7.81 11.60
N TRP A 269 5.73 6.77 12.18
CA TRP A 269 6.01 6.36 13.56
C TRP A 269 7.35 5.63 13.70
N ILE A 270 7.62 4.64 12.83
CA ILE A 270 8.87 3.89 12.85
C ILE A 270 10.06 4.83 12.70
N SER A 271 10.01 5.75 11.73
CA SER A 271 11.14 6.65 11.47
C SER A 271 11.48 7.59 12.64
N ARG A 272 10.58 7.71 13.62
CA ARG A 272 10.75 8.51 14.86
C ARG A 272 10.99 7.66 16.10
N ALA A 273 10.73 6.34 16.00
CA ALA A 273 10.89 5.42 17.13
C ALA A 273 12.37 5.18 17.47
N SER A 274 12.65 4.99 18.75
CA SER A 274 13.95 4.53 19.24
C SER A 274 14.05 3.00 19.20
N LEU A 275 12.91 2.32 19.27
CA LEU A 275 12.80 0.87 19.34
C LEU A 275 11.42 0.40 18.87
N LEU A 276 11.37 -0.77 18.23
CA LEU A 276 10.14 -1.47 17.89
C LEU A 276 10.00 -2.76 18.72
N ILE A 277 8.79 -3.03 19.22
CA ILE A 277 8.42 -4.32 19.81
C ILE A 277 7.28 -4.92 19.00
N HIS A 278 7.43 -6.17 18.59
CA HIS A 278 6.42 -6.87 17.80
C HIS A 278 6.45 -8.39 18.03
N ARG A 279 5.45 -9.11 17.48
CA ARG A 279 5.49 -10.57 17.34
C ARG A 279 4.97 -10.96 15.97
N GLY A 280 5.88 -11.36 15.07
CA GLY A 280 5.55 -11.81 13.71
C GLY A 280 5.01 -10.70 12.78
N SER A 281 5.37 -9.43 13.00
CA SER A 281 4.90 -8.31 12.15
C SER A 281 5.88 -7.99 11.03
N THR A 282 5.36 -7.71 9.83
CA THR A 282 6.14 -7.19 8.69
C THR A 282 6.78 -5.83 8.96
N THR A 283 6.28 -5.11 9.96
CA THR A 283 6.81 -3.81 10.41
C THR A 283 8.27 -3.90 10.87
N SER A 284 8.74 -5.09 11.30
CA SER A 284 10.16 -5.29 11.66
C SER A 284 11.12 -5.04 10.51
N LEU A 285 10.75 -5.42 9.29
CA LEU A 285 11.56 -5.15 8.11
C LEU A 285 11.52 -3.67 7.73
N GLU A 286 10.36 -3.02 7.89
CA GLU A 286 10.24 -1.57 7.68
C GLU A 286 11.06 -0.80 8.73
N ALA A 287 11.10 -1.27 9.99
CA ALA A 287 11.98 -0.72 11.02
C ALA A 287 13.47 -0.88 10.67
N ALA A 288 13.85 -2.03 10.11
CA ALA A 288 15.21 -2.27 9.65
C ALA A 288 15.61 -1.29 8.52
N ILE A 289 14.71 -0.92 7.60
CA ILE A 289 14.96 0.13 6.60
C ILE A 289 15.27 1.47 7.28
N CYS A 290 14.53 1.82 8.33
CA CYS A 290 14.72 3.04 9.09
C CYS A 290 15.90 3.00 10.07
N ASN A 291 16.62 1.89 10.17
CA ASN A 291 17.67 1.62 11.18
C ASN A 291 17.13 1.66 12.62
N VAL A 292 15.87 1.28 12.82
CA VAL A 292 15.26 1.14 14.14
C VAL A 292 15.37 -0.31 14.60
N PRO A 293 15.99 -0.60 15.74
CA PRO A 293 16.09 -1.96 16.25
C PRO A 293 14.72 -2.51 16.61
N SER A 294 14.53 -3.82 16.39
CA SER A 294 13.29 -4.53 16.67
C SER A 294 13.52 -5.62 17.71
N LEU A 295 12.65 -5.71 18.69
CA LEU A 295 12.62 -6.79 19.69
C LEU A 295 11.41 -7.67 19.47
N THR A 296 11.60 -8.98 19.53
CA THR A 296 10.50 -9.95 19.46
C THR A 296 10.48 -10.86 20.68
N PRO A 297 9.39 -10.83 21.51
CA PRO A 297 9.23 -11.72 22.64
C PRO A 297 9.11 -13.19 22.17
N SER A 298 10.22 -13.93 22.17
CA SER A 298 10.28 -15.29 21.62
C SER A 298 9.55 -16.33 22.47
N TRP A 299 9.18 -16.02 23.71
CA TRP A 299 8.30 -16.87 24.53
C TRP A 299 6.82 -16.82 24.13
N LEU A 300 6.44 -15.92 23.22
CA LEU A 300 5.11 -15.86 22.64
C LEU A 300 5.03 -16.78 21.40
N PRO A 301 3.92 -17.52 21.23
CA PRO A 301 3.80 -18.46 20.13
C PRO A 301 3.79 -17.76 18.76
N ILE A 302 4.29 -18.46 17.74
CA ILE A 302 4.27 -18.05 16.33
C ILE A 302 4.03 -19.27 15.45
N LEU A 303 3.52 -19.09 14.23
CA LEU A 303 3.31 -20.18 13.27
C LEU A 303 4.62 -20.68 12.67
N SER A 304 5.42 -19.76 12.18
CA SER A 304 6.72 -20.02 11.53
C SER A 304 7.66 -18.85 11.77
N VAL A 305 8.95 -19.14 11.81
CA VAL A 305 10.02 -18.11 11.83
C VAL A 305 10.44 -17.84 10.39
N ASP A 306 10.38 -16.60 9.97
CA ASP A 306 10.73 -16.17 8.62
C ASP A 306 11.64 -14.93 8.60
N SER A 307 11.77 -14.27 7.44
CA SER A 307 12.61 -13.08 7.27
C SER A 307 12.26 -11.93 8.23
N ARG A 308 11.00 -11.85 8.69
CA ARG A 308 10.52 -10.83 9.63
C ARG A 308 11.17 -10.97 11.01
N ASP A 309 11.36 -12.21 11.46
CA ASP A 309 11.95 -12.52 12.77
C ASP A 309 13.48 -12.46 12.72
N ARG A 310 14.10 -12.80 11.57
CA ARG A 310 15.56 -12.83 11.41
C ARG A 310 16.25 -11.47 11.62
N LEU A 311 15.55 -10.36 11.40
CA LEU A 311 16.04 -8.99 11.67
C LEU A 311 15.62 -8.46 13.04
N SER A 312 15.03 -9.29 13.87
CA SER A 312 14.61 -8.92 15.22
C SER A 312 15.48 -9.61 16.27
N ILE A 313 15.76 -8.89 17.36
CA ILE A 313 16.45 -9.45 18.51
C ILE A 313 15.44 -10.29 19.28
N GLU A 314 15.67 -11.59 19.34
CA GLU A 314 14.84 -12.51 20.10
C GLU A 314 15.08 -12.34 21.60
N ILE A 315 13.99 -12.14 22.32
CA ILE A 315 13.99 -11.96 23.77
C ILE A 315 13.22 -13.12 24.42
N PRO A 316 13.85 -13.96 25.25
CA PRO A 316 13.22 -15.17 25.76
C PRO A 316 12.32 -14.97 26.98
N ASN A 317 12.37 -13.80 27.64
CA ASN A 317 11.58 -13.54 28.84
C ASN A 317 11.46 -12.03 29.15
N MET A 318 10.58 -11.68 30.07
CA MET A 318 10.29 -10.30 30.44
C MET A 318 11.47 -9.59 31.10
N GLU A 319 12.26 -10.28 31.90
CA GLU A 319 13.43 -9.71 32.57
C GLU A 319 14.46 -9.21 31.55
N LEU A 320 14.79 -10.06 30.56
CA LEU A 320 15.70 -9.68 29.48
C LEU A 320 15.09 -8.60 28.57
N LEU A 321 13.77 -8.59 28.36
CA LEU A 321 13.09 -7.51 27.63
C LEU A 321 13.32 -6.16 28.33
N CYS A 322 13.08 -6.10 29.62
CA CYS A 322 13.29 -4.89 30.41
C CYS A 322 14.75 -4.42 30.38
N SER A 323 15.71 -5.32 30.63
CA SER A 323 17.13 -4.94 30.63
C SER A 323 17.61 -4.51 29.25
N THR A 324 17.08 -5.11 28.20
CA THR A 324 17.37 -4.73 26.81
C THR A 324 16.82 -3.34 26.51
N ILE A 325 15.54 -3.07 26.84
CA ILE A 325 14.94 -1.72 26.65
C ILE A 325 15.75 -0.68 27.41
N GLN A 326 16.12 -0.92 28.65
CA GLN A 326 16.94 0.00 29.45
C GLN A 326 18.24 0.34 28.74
N ARG A 327 18.94 -0.66 28.20
CA ARG A 327 20.18 -0.48 27.45
C ARG A 327 19.96 0.36 26.19
N PHE A 328 18.92 0.07 25.38
CA PHE A 328 18.62 0.81 24.15
C PHE A 328 18.22 2.27 24.39
N VAL A 329 17.55 2.53 25.51
CA VAL A 329 17.13 3.87 25.93
C VAL A 329 18.30 4.71 26.44
N GLN A 330 19.26 4.09 27.12
CA GLN A 330 20.40 4.76 27.72
C GLN A 330 21.64 4.86 26.83
N GLU A 331 21.79 3.93 25.90
CA GLU A 331 22.97 3.80 25.05
C GLU A 331 22.58 3.94 23.57
N ASN A 332 23.45 4.57 22.78
CA ASN A 332 23.33 4.53 21.32
C ASN A 332 23.62 3.10 20.80
N TYR A 333 22.55 2.38 20.48
CA TYR A 333 22.68 1.05 19.90
C TYR A 333 23.45 1.11 18.58
N LYS A 334 24.49 0.29 18.48
CA LYS A 334 25.22 0.06 17.23
C LYS A 334 25.05 -1.40 16.83
N PRO A 335 24.49 -1.68 15.67
CA PRO A 335 24.37 -3.05 15.17
C PRO A 335 25.77 -3.65 14.93
N THR A 336 25.87 -4.97 15.05
CA THR A 336 27.10 -5.70 14.67
C THR A 336 27.29 -5.69 13.16
N ALA A 337 28.51 -5.98 12.68
CA ALA A 337 28.80 -6.09 11.26
C ALA A 337 27.98 -7.22 10.60
N GLU A 338 27.85 -8.35 11.30
CA GLU A 338 27.06 -9.51 10.83
C GLU A 338 25.58 -9.16 10.69
N TYR A 339 25.01 -8.44 11.67
CA TYR A 339 23.63 -7.97 11.57
C TYR A 339 23.45 -7.01 10.39
N THR A 340 24.42 -6.10 10.18
CA THR A 340 24.36 -5.13 9.07
C THR A 340 24.37 -5.84 7.74
N GLN A 341 25.24 -6.83 7.55
CA GLN A 341 25.30 -7.62 6.34
C GLN A 341 24.01 -8.43 6.10
N LEU A 342 23.51 -9.12 7.12
CA LEU A 342 22.25 -9.88 7.05
C LEU A 342 21.07 -8.96 6.71
N LYS A 343 21.03 -7.76 7.31
CA LYS A 343 20.01 -6.75 7.04
C LYS A 343 20.04 -6.31 5.58
N GLU A 344 21.19 -5.96 5.05
CA GLU A 344 21.35 -5.54 3.66
C GLU A 344 20.91 -6.64 2.69
N GLU A 345 21.28 -7.88 2.96
CA GLU A 345 20.87 -9.03 2.15
C GLU A 345 19.34 -9.20 2.15
N ILE A 346 18.71 -9.30 3.33
CA ILE A 346 17.25 -9.51 3.45
C ILE A 346 16.48 -8.34 2.84
N LEU A 347 16.90 -7.11 3.11
CA LEU A 347 16.21 -5.94 2.59
C LEU A 347 16.33 -5.85 1.06
N HIS A 348 17.51 -6.15 0.50
CA HIS A 348 17.68 -6.19 -0.96
C HIS A 348 16.82 -7.30 -1.60
N GLN A 349 16.79 -8.49 -0.99
CA GLN A 349 15.95 -9.59 -1.47
C GLN A 349 14.45 -9.23 -1.46
N THR A 350 14.01 -8.51 -0.43
CA THR A 350 12.58 -8.22 -0.19
C THR A 350 12.12 -6.94 -0.89
N TYR A 351 12.90 -5.84 -0.80
CA TYR A 351 12.49 -4.50 -1.23
C TYR A 351 13.33 -3.92 -2.37
N GLY A 352 14.42 -4.56 -2.77
CA GLY A 352 15.34 -4.07 -3.80
C GLY A 352 16.24 -2.95 -3.31
N ALA A 353 16.55 -2.01 -4.17
CA ALA A 353 17.40 -0.88 -3.81
C ALA A 353 16.62 0.15 -2.98
N LEU A 354 17.16 0.45 -1.79
CA LEU A 354 16.60 1.42 -0.85
C LEU A 354 17.39 2.74 -0.90
N ASP A 355 17.50 3.31 -2.10
CA ASP A 355 18.31 4.50 -2.42
C ASP A 355 17.47 5.77 -2.70
N GLY A 356 16.15 5.70 -2.51
CA GLY A 356 15.25 6.82 -2.77
C GLY A 356 14.95 7.07 -4.26
N ASN A 357 15.24 6.12 -5.15
CA ASN A 357 15.05 6.29 -6.59
C ASN A 357 14.07 5.27 -7.22
N ASN A 358 13.26 4.58 -6.42
CA ASN A 358 12.28 3.62 -6.94
C ASN A 358 11.28 4.32 -7.88
N HIS A 359 10.79 5.50 -7.52
CA HIS A 359 9.91 6.30 -8.36
C HIS A 359 10.54 6.63 -9.73
N LYS A 360 11.85 6.94 -9.78
CA LYS A 360 12.56 7.21 -11.04
C LYS A 360 12.68 5.97 -11.91
N ARG A 361 12.97 4.79 -11.28
CA ARG A 361 13.06 3.52 -12.01
C ARG A 361 11.72 3.12 -12.64
N VAL A 362 10.62 3.24 -11.89
CA VAL A 362 9.28 2.97 -12.42
C VAL A 362 8.91 3.98 -13.52
N THR A 363 9.14 5.27 -13.30
CA THR A 363 8.87 6.33 -14.29
C THR A 363 9.61 6.07 -15.59
N LYS A 364 10.90 5.73 -15.54
CA LYS A 364 11.71 5.45 -16.73
C LYS A 364 11.07 4.39 -17.61
N VAL A 365 10.67 3.25 -17.03
CA VAL A 365 10.03 2.17 -17.79
C VAL A 365 8.70 2.63 -18.40
N ILE A 366 7.89 3.37 -17.66
CA ILE A 366 6.60 3.88 -18.15
C ILE A 366 6.82 4.84 -19.32
N ILE A 367 7.69 5.85 -19.17
CA ILE A 367 7.96 6.86 -20.20
C ILE A 367 8.54 6.19 -21.46
N GLU A 368 9.56 5.34 -21.33
CA GLU A 368 10.11 4.60 -22.47
C GLU A 368 9.07 3.75 -23.20
N SER A 369 8.05 3.29 -22.51
CA SER A 369 6.96 2.48 -23.08
C SER A 369 5.98 3.32 -23.88
N VAL A 370 5.66 4.54 -23.45
CA VAL A 370 4.73 5.44 -24.13
C VAL A 370 5.40 6.22 -25.26
N ASP A 371 6.67 6.60 -25.14
CA ASP A 371 7.42 7.30 -26.19
C ASP A 371 7.61 6.42 -27.45
N LYS A 372 7.82 5.13 -27.26
CA LYS A 372 7.90 4.17 -28.38
C LYS A 372 6.58 4.03 -29.15
N TYR A 373 5.49 4.50 -28.56
CA TYR A 373 4.12 4.38 -29.10
C TYR A 373 3.75 5.52 -30.06
N GLU A 374 4.53 6.60 -30.13
CA GLU A 374 4.25 7.74 -31.04
C GLU A 374 4.16 7.35 -32.52
N ASN A 375 4.65 6.16 -32.89
CA ASN A 375 4.55 5.61 -34.23
C ASN A 375 3.42 4.56 -34.42
N SER A 376 2.68 4.23 -33.39
CA SER A 376 1.54 3.32 -33.45
C SER A 376 0.27 4.07 -33.00
N GLN A 377 -0.85 3.81 -33.65
CA GLN A 377 -2.14 4.47 -33.47
C GLN A 377 -2.42 4.82 -31.99
N ALA A 378 -2.60 6.12 -31.71
CA ALA A 378 -3.00 6.59 -30.39
C ALA A 378 -4.13 5.72 -29.83
N SER A 379 -4.01 5.33 -28.55
CA SER A 379 -5.01 4.54 -27.84
C SER A 379 -6.34 5.32 -27.82
N TYR A 380 -7.17 5.11 -28.82
CA TYR A 380 -8.46 5.78 -28.96
C TYR A 380 -9.50 5.01 -28.18
N ILE A 381 -9.90 5.55 -27.03
CA ILE A 381 -11.11 5.09 -26.35
C ILE A 381 -12.30 5.74 -27.06
N PRO A 382 -13.17 4.96 -27.72
CA PRO A 382 -14.29 5.50 -28.49
C PRO A 382 -15.17 6.41 -27.64
N SER A 383 -15.72 7.46 -28.25
CA SER A 383 -16.63 8.40 -27.58
C SER A 383 -17.86 7.72 -26.96
N VAL A 384 -18.26 6.58 -27.52
CA VAL A 384 -19.35 5.72 -26.99
C VAL A 384 -18.96 5.13 -25.65
N ASP A 385 -17.76 4.58 -25.52
CA ASP A 385 -17.30 3.99 -24.24
C ASP A 385 -17.11 5.06 -23.16
N ARG A 386 -16.69 6.25 -23.57
CA ARG A 386 -16.62 7.39 -22.67
C ARG A 386 -17.99 7.80 -22.14
N ARG A 387 -19.00 7.86 -23.01
CA ARG A 387 -20.40 8.12 -22.61
C ARG A 387 -20.93 7.04 -21.66
N LEU A 388 -20.59 5.78 -21.90
CA LEU A 388 -20.97 4.67 -21.04
C LEU A 388 -20.28 4.75 -19.67
N ALA A 389 -18.99 5.08 -19.65
CA ALA A 389 -18.25 5.31 -18.38
C ALA A 389 -18.87 6.47 -17.58
N GLU A 390 -19.25 7.57 -18.26
CA GLU A 390 -19.98 8.68 -17.67
C GLU A 390 -21.32 8.25 -17.06
N TRP A 391 -21.99 7.28 -17.66
CA TRP A 391 -23.25 6.71 -17.18
C TRP A 391 -23.11 5.92 -15.89
N PHE A 392 -21.95 5.27 -15.67
CA PHE A 392 -21.67 4.42 -14.52
C PHE A 392 -21.03 5.16 -13.34
N LEU A 393 -20.63 6.42 -13.53
CA LEU A 393 -20.10 7.21 -12.42
C LEU A 393 -21.13 7.34 -11.30
N PRO A 394 -20.81 6.93 -10.08
CA PRO A 394 -21.76 6.95 -8.98
C PRO A 394 -22.06 8.38 -8.55
N THR A 395 -23.24 8.86 -8.89
CA THR A 395 -23.86 9.98 -8.21
C THR A 395 -24.82 9.43 -7.15
N GLN A 396 -24.77 9.90 -5.92
CA GLN A 396 -25.61 9.43 -4.79
C GLN A 396 -27.11 9.80 -4.94
N THR A 397 -27.64 9.90 -6.15
CA THR A 397 -28.99 10.38 -6.40
C THR A 397 -29.91 9.25 -6.91
N ILE A 398 -31.20 9.42 -6.65
CA ILE A 398 -32.34 8.65 -7.18
C ILE A 398 -32.18 8.30 -8.68
N ARG A 399 -31.48 9.14 -9.42
CA ARG A 399 -31.12 8.93 -10.84
C ARG A 399 -30.38 7.62 -11.09
N ASN A 400 -29.53 7.16 -10.17
CA ASN A 400 -28.78 5.91 -10.33
C ASN A 400 -29.66 4.68 -10.13
N VAL A 401 -30.66 4.77 -9.25
CA VAL A 401 -31.63 3.70 -9.06
C VAL A 401 -32.51 3.57 -10.30
N ILE A 402 -32.99 4.69 -10.83
CA ILE A 402 -33.81 4.72 -12.06
C ILE A 402 -32.99 4.22 -13.26
N ARG A 403 -31.73 4.59 -13.40
CA ARG A 403 -30.84 4.08 -14.44
C ARG A 403 -30.63 2.56 -14.35
N ARG A 404 -30.41 2.03 -13.15
CA ARG A 404 -30.32 0.58 -12.92
C ARG A 404 -31.58 -0.14 -13.39
N ILE A 405 -32.74 0.35 -12.97
CA ILE A 405 -34.05 -0.20 -13.33
C ILE A 405 -34.27 -0.14 -14.85
N LEU A 406 -33.93 0.98 -15.50
CA LEU A 406 -34.09 1.12 -16.96
C LEU A 406 -33.15 0.19 -17.73
N ILE A 407 -31.91 -0.01 -17.27
CA ILE A 407 -30.95 -0.94 -17.91
C ILE A 407 -31.41 -2.39 -17.75
N GLU A 408 -31.93 -2.76 -16.58
CA GLU A 408 -32.45 -4.11 -16.32
C GLU A 408 -33.76 -4.39 -17.06
N LEU A 409 -34.67 -3.39 -17.16
CA LEU A 409 -35.96 -3.57 -17.81
C LEU A 409 -35.90 -3.49 -19.35
N LEU A 410 -34.99 -2.70 -19.91
CA LEU A 410 -34.96 -2.47 -21.36
C LEU A 410 -34.16 -3.52 -22.13
N HIS A 411 -33.49 -4.49 -21.47
CA HIS A 411 -32.68 -5.55 -22.09
C HIS A 411 -31.92 -5.06 -23.33
N LEU A 412 -31.38 -3.82 -23.26
CA LEU A 412 -30.67 -3.24 -24.37
C LEU A 412 -29.47 -4.14 -24.69
N PRO A 413 -29.30 -4.58 -25.95
CA PRO A 413 -28.10 -5.27 -26.37
C PRO A 413 -26.94 -4.27 -26.31
N ILE A 414 -26.42 -4.06 -25.11
CA ILE A 414 -25.33 -3.13 -24.91
C ILE A 414 -24.07 -3.95 -24.99
N ASN A 415 -23.23 -3.54 -25.94
CA ASN A 415 -21.93 -4.12 -26.25
C ASN A 415 -21.21 -4.72 -25.03
N THR A 416 -20.43 -5.77 -25.29
CA THR A 416 -19.57 -6.52 -24.35
C THR A 416 -18.87 -5.67 -23.28
N THR A 417 -18.60 -4.40 -23.55
CA THR A 417 -18.02 -3.43 -22.62
C THR A 417 -18.93 -3.09 -21.45
N LEU A 418 -20.25 -3.00 -21.67
CA LEU A 418 -21.20 -2.66 -20.61
C LEU A 418 -21.42 -3.83 -19.65
N ASP A 419 -21.46 -5.04 -20.17
CA ASP A 419 -21.57 -6.25 -19.36
C ASP A 419 -20.28 -6.50 -18.57
N LYS A 420 -19.12 -6.20 -19.16
CA LYS A 420 -17.83 -6.20 -18.47
C LYS A 420 -17.81 -5.16 -17.35
N VAL A 421 -18.24 -3.93 -17.59
CA VAL A 421 -18.34 -2.89 -16.57
C VAL A 421 -19.35 -3.26 -15.46
N LYS A 422 -20.49 -3.89 -15.80
CA LYS A 422 -21.45 -4.40 -14.81
C LYS A 422 -20.85 -5.51 -13.92
N ALA A 423 -20.09 -6.43 -14.50
CA ALA A 423 -19.44 -7.51 -13.76
C ALA A 423 -18.46 -6.99 -12.70
N PHE A 424 -17.88 -5.80 -12.93
CA PHE A 424 -16.96 -5.16 -11.98
C PHE A 424 -17.63 -4.30 -10.91
N TYR A 425 -18.89 -3.89 -11.16
CA TYR A 425 -19.62 -3.05 -10.23
C TYR A 425 -20.35 -3.88 -9.18
N GLN A 426 -19.61 -4.59 -8.36
CA GLN A 426 -20.16 -5.12 -7.11
C GLN A 426 -20.14 -4.01 -6.06
N PRO A 427 -21.28 -3.67 -5.43
CA PRO A 427 -21.29 -2.76 -4.31
C PRO A 427 -20.46 -3.38 -3.18
N ILE A 428 -19.36 -2.75 -2.83
CA ILE A 428 -18.58 -3.15 -1.66
C ILE A 428 -19.43 -2.80 -0.43
N PRO A 429 -19.75 -3.77 0.46
CA PRO A 429 -20.79 -3.62 1.49
C PRO A 429 -20.40 -2.75 2.68
N TRP A 430 -19.20 -2.15 2.72
CA TRP A 430 -18.73 -1.29 3.80
C TRP A 430 -18.57 0.17 3.38
N ASP A 431 -18.65 1.07 4.33
CA ASP A 431 -18.33 2.47 4.13
C ASP A 431 -16.81 2.62 3.83
N ASN A 432 -16.49 2.79 2.55
CA ASN A 432 -15.12 2.91 2.06
C ASN A 432 -14.59 4.36 2.13
N SER A 433 -14.93 5.12 3.15
CA SER A 433 -14.33 6.44 3.38
C SER A 433 -12.80 6.35 3.41
N GLU A 434 -12.26 5.27 3.98
CA GLU A 434 -10.82 4.97 4.05
C GLU A 434 -10.14 4.72 2.68
N LYS A 435 -10.92 4.45 1.63
CA LYS A 435 -10.42 4.25 0.25
C LYS A 435 -10.49 5.52 -0.60
N ARG A 436 -10.72 6.67 0.03
CA ARG A 436 -10.85 7.97 -0.64
C ARG A 436 -9.66 8.86 -0.28
N PHE A 437 -9.32 9.73 -1.18
CA PHE A 437 -8.38 10.82 -0.96
C PHE A 437 -8.89 12.09 -1.65
N THR A 438 -8.39 13.22 -1.21
CA THR A 438 -8.79 14.55 -1.66
C THR A 438 -7.65 15.24 -2.39
N VAL A 439 -7.94 16.39 -3.01
CA VAL A 439 -6.90 17.27 -3.57
C VAL A 439 -5.96 17.73 -2.45
N ASP A 440 -6.50 18.02 -1.27
CA ASP A 440 -5.72 18.51 -0.13
C ASP A 440 -4.73 17.43 0.37
N ASP A 441 -5.13 16.14 0.37
CA ASP A 441 -4.22 15.04 0.71
C ASP A 441 -3.05 14.96 -0.28
N VAL A 442 -3.33 15.09 -1.59
CA VAL A 442 -2.29 15.09 -2.63
C VAL A 442 -1.42 16.34 -2.53
N GLN A 443 -2.03 17.53 -2.33
CA GLN A 443 -1.29 18.78 -2.19
C GLN A 443 -0.34 18.74 -0.99
N LYS A 444 -0.82 18.22 0.15
CA LYS A 444 0.01 18.05 1.35
C LYS A 444 1.28 17.23 1.09
N ILE A 445 1.14 16.15 0.29
CA ILE A 445 2.29 15.31 -0.08
C ILE A 445 3.23 16.06 -1.02
N ILE A 446 2.70 16.75 -2.04
CA ILE A 446 3.50 17.55 -2.97
C ILE A 446 4.28 18.62 -2.20
N ASP A 447 3.62 19.37 -1.33
CA ASP A 447 4.24 20.43 -0.53
C ASP A 447 5.35 19.86 0.36
N ALA A 448 5.12 18.72 0.98
CA ALA A 448 6.13 18.03 1.79
C ALA A 448 7.36 17.65 0.95
N VAL A 449 7.16 17.10 -0.26
CA VAL A 449 8.27 16.72 -1.15
C VAL A 449 8.99 17.95 -1.71
N VAL A 450 8.27 18.94 -2.22
CA VAL A 450 8.85 20.16 -2.81
C VAL A 450 9.68 20.95 -1.78
N ASN A 451 9.21 21.03 -0.53
CA ASN A 451 9.89 21.81 0.50
C ASN A 451 11.10 21.10 1.13
N HIS A 452 11.23 19.78 0.97
CA HIS A 452 12.26 19.01 1.67
C HIS A 452 13.16 18.15 0.77
N VAL A 453 12.85 18.05 -0.53
CA VAL A 453 13.63 17.24 -1.48
C VAL A 453 14.10 18.12 -2.65
N GLU A 454 15.40 18.35 -2.72
CA GLU A 454 16.03 19.28 -3.67
C GLU A 454 15.65 19.02 -5.13
N ASP A 455 15.58 17.76 -5.55
CA ASP A 455 15.23 17.34 -6.91
C ASP A 455 13.85 17.87 -7.39
N PHE A 456 12.97 18.26 -6.46
CA PHE A 456 11.61 18.73 -6.74
C PHE A 456 11.40 20.22 -6.39
N GLY A 457 12.32 20.85 -5.65
CA GLY A 457 12.15 22.19 -5.09
C GLY A 457 11.94 23.32 -6.10
N ASN A 458 12.43 23.16 -7.34
CA ASN A 458 12.30 24.17 -8.39
C ASN A 458 11.16 23.90 -9.38
N ILE A 459 10.33 22.87 -9.13
CA ILE A 459 9.28 22.44 -10.05
C ILE A 459 7.93 22.91 -9.51
N ARG A 460 7.16 23.56 -10.37
CA ARG A 460 5.77 23.93 -10.05
C ARG A 460 4.82 22.87 -10.57
N TYR A 461 4.02 22.32 -9.66
CA TYR A 461 2.99 21.35 -9.99
C TYR A 461 1.61 21.98 -9.97
N GLN A 462 0.77 21.62 -10.93
CA GLN A 462 -0.63 22.01 -10.97
C GLN A 462 -1.50 20.77 -10.71
N LEU A 463 -2.38 20.88 -9.72
CA LEU A 463 -3.43 19.91 -9.46
C LEU A 463 -4.75 20.38 -10.06
N LYS A 464 -5.43 19.47 -10.75
CA LYS A 464 -6.79 19.69 -11.25
C LYS A 464 -7.69 18.58 -10.72
N ARG A 465 -8.80 18.97 -10.11
CA ARG A 465 -9.83 18.05 -9.67
C ARG A 465 -10.76 17.73 -10.83
N GLY A 466 -10.92 16.45 -11.13
CA GLY A 466 -11.83 15.98 -12.15
C GLY A 466 -11.38 16.32 -13.58
N VAL A 467 -11.32 15.33 -14.42
CA VAL A 467 -10.87 15.46 -15.81
C VAL A 467 -11.89 16.19 -16.70
N PHE A 468 -13.10 16.50 -16.16
CA PHE A 468 -14.26 16.86 -16.98
C PHE A 468 -14.98 18.10 -16.46
N PRO A 469 -14.44 19.32 -16.71
CA PRO A 469 -15.12 20.57 -16.35
C PRO A 469 -16.48 20.75 -17.03
N GLN A 470 -16.73 20.02 -18.13
CA GLN A 470 -17.97 20.11 -18.90
C GLN A 470 -19.14 19.31 -18.33
N HIS A 471 -18.86 18.38 -17.42
CA HIS A 471 -19.89 17.54 -16.79
C HIS A 471 -20.11 17.94 -15.33
N ARG A 472 -21.00 18.89 -15.10
CA ARG A 472 -21.40 19.41 -13.77
C ARG A 472 -21.81 18.33 -12.76
N TYR A 473 -22.03 17.10 -13.20
CA TYR A 473 -22.49 15.97 -12.40
C TYR A 473 -21.42 14.91 -12.11
N LEU A 474 -20.24 15.05 -12.70
CA LEU A 474 -19.12 14.16 -12.54
C LEU A 474 -18.10 14.85 -11.63
N HIS A 475 -18.36 14.82 -10.33
CA HIS A 475 -17.30 15.04 -9.37
C HIS A 475 -16.36 13.83 -9.46
N GLY A 476 -15.61 13.72 -10.56
CA GLY A 476 -14.55 12.77 -10.71
C GLY A 476 -13.64 12.86 -9.49
N ARG A 477 -13.35 11.75 -8.87
CA ARG A 477 -12.44 11.68 -7.74
C ARG A 477 -11.00 11.59 -8.21
N THR A 478 -10.81 11.51 -9.51
CA THR A 478 -9.52 11.55 -10.16
C THR A 478 -8.87 12.91 -9.98
N ILE A 479 -7.62 12.89 -9.59
CA ILE A 479 -6.78 14.10 -9.49
C ILE A 479 -5.73 14.02 -10.58
N VAL A 480 -5.61 15.10 -11.36
CA VAL A 480 -4.61 15.25 -12.42
C VAL A 480 -3.46 16.09 -11.90
N LEU A 481 -2.25 15.63 -12.14
CA LEU A 481 -1.02 16.29 -11.82
C LEU A 481 -0.21 16.54 -13.09
N GLU A 482 0.16 17.80 -13.32
CA GLU A 482 0.99 18.26 -14.42
C GLU A 482 2.03 19.26 -13.90
N THR A 483 3.12 19.45 -14.63
CA THR A 483 4.01 20.59 -14.43
C THR A 483 3.45 21.83 -15.12
N VAL A 484 3.67 22.98 -14.50
CA VAL A 484 3.40 24.31 -15.09
C VAL A 484 4.72 24.83 -15.64
N ASP A 485 4.71 25.21 -16.91
CA ASP A 485 5.85 25.86 -17.60
C ASP A 485 6.19 27.20 -16.95
#